data_6cdc85650bf400841332b1a75c72e1f9
#
_entry.id   6cdc85650bf400841332b1a75c72e1f9
#
_cell.length_a   1.000
_cell.length_b   1.000
_cell.length_c   1.000
_cell.angle_alpha   90.00
_cell.angle_beta   90.00
_cell.angle_gamma   90.00
#
_symmetry.space_group_name_H-M   'P 1'
#
loop_
_entity.id
_entity.type
_entity.pdbx_description
1 polymer ?
#
loop_
_entity_poly.entity_id
_entity_poly.type
_entity_poly.pdbx_seq_one_letter_code
_entity_poly.pdbx_strand_id
1 'polypeptide(L)'
;MYKRQGFFLAFSIPAGLGTAFLYPSIQSCAQKWYAGRKGLATGVIGGAVGLSGAFLTLFVRAALRGFGPVQGIRGAFWALGALTLPVCLAGSAVLSDPPQKKQQPSGKNTLDLSPGQMLRTKQYWLCAGAVCFSTPAVLLFSPIILKLGMERGLDETAALWSIVLGSVGSAAGRMLMPMLSDHIGRRATDLGLFAASLGLSAAFWAARGWWVVVCYAGLTFCYSALAAVLPALSTDLFGLPHAGVNYGFLALGQSVGSLAFPFAANLLALENGRHLLAMAGAAAGFAAIWALHPVQKDPR
;
A
#
# COMPACT_ATOMS: atom_id res chain seq x y z
N MET A 1 29.76 -8.20 -9.70
CA MET A 1 29.07 -8.18 -8.39
C MET A 1 28.98 -6.77 -7.80
N TYR A 2 30.05 -6.00 -7.71
CA TYR A 2 30.08 -4.64 -7.15
C TYR A 2 29.14 -3.61 -7.82
N LYS A 3 28.89 -3.68 -9.13
CA LYS A 3 27.99 -2.75 -9.83
C LYS A 3 26.53 -2.89 -9.39
N ARG A 4 26.05 -4.09 -9.04
CA ARG A 4 24.69 -4.32 -8.56
C ARG A 4 24.49 -3.77 -7.14
N GLN A 5 25.48 -3.95 -6.27
CA GLN A 5 25.44 -3.44 -4.89
C GLN A 5 25.49 -1.90 -4.88
N GLY A 6 26.35 -1.29 -5.70
CA GLY A 6 26.42 0.17 -5.84
C GLY A 6 25.09 0.76 -6.34
N PHE A 7 24.45 0.14 -7.34
CA PHE A 7 23.13 0.56 -7.82
C PHE A 7 22.05 0.43 -6.74
N PHE A 8 22.02 -0.70 -6.00
CA PHE A 8 21.09 -0.91 -4.91
C PHE A 8 21.22 0.17 -3.82
N LEU A 9 22.43 0.47 -3.39
CA LEU A 9 22.69 1.50 -2.39
C LEU A 9 22.35 2.91 -2.91
N ALA A 10 22.74 3.24 -4.14
CA ALA A 10 22.51 4.56 -4.73
C ALA A 10 21.05 4.84 -5.08
N PHE A 11 20.25 3.81 -5.35
CA PHE A 11 18.83 3.96 -5.71
C PHE A 11 17.90 3.69 -4.53
N SER A 12 18.03 2.52 -3.87
CA SER A 12 17.03 2.07 -2.90
C SER A 12 17.03 2.90 -1.61
N ILE A 13 18.21 3.32 -1.12
CA ILE A 13 18.29 4.10 0.11
C ILE A 13 17.74 5.52 -0.09
N PRO A 14 18.18 6.33 -1.06
CA PRO A 14 17.62 7.67 -1.25
C PRO A 14 16.14 7.67 -1.63
N ALA A 15 15.71 6.74 -2.50
CA ALA A 15 14.31 6.63 -2.88
C ALA A 15 13.42 6.21 -1.70
N GLY A 16 13.88 5.26 -0.88
CA GLY A 16 13.18 4.82 0.32
C GLY A 16 13.05 5.94 1.36
N LEU A 17 14.14 6.66 1.63
CA LEU A 17 14.13 7.81 2.53
C LEU A 17 13.20 8.92 2.01
N GLY A 18 13.29 9.26 0.72
CA GLY A 18 12.42 10.27 0.11
C GLY A 18 10.93 9.90 0.26
N THR A 19 10.57 8.67 -0.03
CA THR A 19 9.18 8.18 0.11
C THR A 19 8.73 8.17 1.57
N ALA A 20 9.60 7.77 2.50
CA ALA A 20 9.29 7.72 3.93
C ALA A 20 9.00 9.10 4.53
N PHE A 21 9.64 10.15 4.03
CA PHE A 21 9.37 11.52 4.47
C PHE A 21 8.17 12.16 3.74
N LEU A 22 8.06 11.99 2.43
CA LEU A 22 7.03 12.64 1.61
C LEU A 22 5.64 12.07 1.88
N TYR A 23 5.48 10.76 1.81
CA TYR A 23 4.15 10.15 1.81
C TYR A 23 3.37 10.37 3.13
N PRO A 24 3.94 10.13 4.32
CA PRO A 24 3.25 10.39 5.58
C PRO A 24 2.96 11.88 5.81
N SER A 25 3.85 12.77 5.36
CA SER A 25 3.67 14.21 5.50
C SER A 25 2.49 14.72 4.65
N ILE A 26 2.42 14.29 3.39
CA ILE A 26 1.31 14.64 2.49
C ILE A 26 -0.01 14.08 3.03
N GLN A 27 -0.03 12.83 3.48
CA GLN A 27 -1.22 12.19 4.06
C GLN A 27 -1.70 12.92 5.31
N SER A 28 -0.79 13.23 6.23
CA SER A 28 -1.11 13.96 7.47
C SER A 28 -1.67 15.35 7.18
N CYS A 29 -1.02 16.12 6.30
CA CYS A 29 -1.48 17.45 5.92
C CYS A 29 -2.88 17.39 5.28
N ALA A 30 -3.10 16.50 4.31
CA ALA A 30 -4.40 16.35 3.66
C ALA A 30 -5.51 15.96 4.64
N GLN A 31 -5.25 15.07 5.59
CA GLN A 31 -6.22 14.68 6.61
C GLN A 31 -6.56 15.81 7.59
N LYS A 32 -5.62 16.70 7.89
CA LYS A 32 -5.88 17.91 8.71
C LYS A 32 -6.79 18.89 7.99
N TRP A 33 -6.63 19.06 6.66
CA TRP A 33 -7.51 19.90 5.84
C TRP A 33 -8.91 19.30 5.66
N TYR A 34 -9.01 17.97 5.54
CA TYR A 34 -10.25 17.22 5.31
C TYR A 34 -10.63 16.34 6.51
N ALA A 35 -10.57 16.89 7.72
CA ALA A 35 -10.80 16.15 8.97
C ALA A 35 -12.15 15.40 9.01
N GLY A 36 -13.20 15.93 8.36
CA GLY A 36 -14.52 15.29 8.25
C GLY A 36 -14.62 14.20 7.16
N ARG A 37 -13.65 14.11 6.25
CA ARG A 37 -13.64 13.16 5.11
C ARG A 37 -12.22 12.64 4.86
N LYS A 38 -11.63 12.05 5.89
CA LYS A 38 -10.24 11.56 5.85
C LYS A 38 -10.01 10.50 4.76
N GLY A 39 -11.00 9.64 4.52
CA GLY A 39 -10.94 8.64 3.48
C GLY A 39 -10.94 9.23 2.07
N LEU A 40 -11.66 10.32 1.82
CA LEU A 40 -11.58 11.04 0.56
C LEU A 40 -10.16 11.57 0.32
N ALA A 41 -9.57 12.22 1.33
CA ALA A 41 -8.20 12.76 1.22
C ALA A 41 -7.17 11.65 0.94
N THR A 42 -7.21 10.56 1.71
CA THR A 42 -6.31 9.41 1.49
C THR A 42 -6.57 8.70 0.18
N GLY A 43 -7.84 8.59 -0.24
CA GLY A 43 -8.23 7.95 -1.49
C GLY A 43 -7.72 8.68 -2.73
N VAL A 44 -7.82 10.01 -2.77
CA VAL A 44 -7.30 10.83 -3.89
C VAL A 44 -5.79 10.69 -4.00
N ILE A 45 -5.05 10.78 -2.88
CA ILE A 45 -3.60 10.59 -2.85
C ILE A 45 -3.23 9.17 -3.27
N GLY A 46 -3.92 8.17 -2.73
CA GLY A 46 -3.70 6.76 -3.08
C GLY A 46 -3.98 6.46 -4.55
N GLY A 47 -5.05 7.03 -5.11
CA GLY A 47 -5.39 6.95 -6.52
C GLY A 47 -4.31 7.54 -7.43
N ALA A 48 -3.79 8.71 -7.08
CA ALA A 48 -2.67 9.33 -7.80
C ALA A 48 -1.42 8.44 -7.79
N VAL A 49 -1.08 7.84 -6.62
CA VAL A 49 0.03 6.88 -6.50
C VAL A 49 -0.24 5.63 -7.35
N GLY A 50 -1.47 5.11 -7.38
CA GLY A 50 -1.83 3.95 -8.20
C GLY A 50 -1.69 4.22 -9.70
N LEU A 51 -2.12 5.41 -10.18
CA LEU A 51 -2.03 5.81 -11.57
C LEU A 51 -0.60 6.11 -12.02
N SER A 52 0.28 6.53 -11.10
CA SER A 52 1.69 6.85 -11.42
C SER A 52 2.44 5.68 -12.04
N GLY A 53 2.15 4.44 -11.62
CA GLY A 53 2.76 3.23 -12.18
C GLY A 53 2.40 3.01 -13.65
N ALA A 54 1.14 3.27 -14.04
CA ALA A 54 0.71 3.18 -15.43
C ALA A 54 1.37 4.25 -16.29
N PHE A 55 1.38 5.50 -15.83
CA PHE A 55 2.07 6.60 -16.50
C PHE A 55 3.54 6.33 -16.70
N LEU A 56 4.24 5.90 -15.64
CA LEU A 56 5.66 5.59 -15.69
C LEU A 56 5.97 4.45 -16.66
N THR A 57 5.14 3.41 -16.71
CA THR A 57 5.31 2.29 -17.64
C THR A 57 5.21 2.75 -19.09
N LEU A 58 4.23 3.58 -19.42
CA LEU A 58 4.06 4.13 -20.76
C LEU A 58 5.22 5.04 -21.14
N PHE A 59 5.64 5.90 -20.22
CA PHE A 59 6.77 6.82 -20.42
C PHE A 59 8.09 6.07 -20.69
N VAL A 60 8.43 5.07 -19.87
CA VAL A 60 9.64 4.25 -20.05
C VAL A 60 9.58 3.47 -21.37
N ARG A 61 8.42 2.89 -21.72
CA ARG A 61 8.25 2.21 -23.01
C ARG A 61 8.46 3.14 -24.20
N ALA A 62 7.94 4.36 -24.14
CA ALA A 62 8.15 5.36 -25.20
C ALA A 62 9.62 5.73 -25.33
N ALA A 63 10.32 5.95 -24.21
CA ALA A 63 11.76 6.25 -24.19
C ALA A 63 12.61 5.09 -24.77
N LEU A 64 12.28 3.84 -24.42
CA LEU A 64 12.97 2.65 -24.94
C LEU A 64 12.75 2.48 -26.46
N ARG A 65 11.54 2.76 -26.96
CA ARG A 65 11.24 2.69 -28.39
C ARG A 65 11.94 3.78 -29.20
N GLY A 66 12.02 5.01 -28.64
CA GLY A 66 12.61 6.15 -29.33
C GLY A 66 14.14 6.17 -29.33
N PHE A 67 14.78 5.76 -28.24
CA PHE A 67 16.22 5.94 -28.01
C PHE A 67 16.98 4.61 -27.83
N GLY A 68 16.29 3.47 -27.97
CA GLY A 68 16.88 2.15 -27.75
C GLY A 68 17.10 1.80 -26.26
N PRO A 69 17.52 0.55 -25.96
CA PRO A 69 17.46 0.03 -24.58
C PRO A 69 18.43 0.76 -23.62
N VAL A 70 19.64 1.10 -24.05
CA VAL A 70 20.64 1.72 -23.14
C VAL A 70 20.40 3.21 -22.97
N GLN A 71 20.26 3.95 -24.09
CA GLN A 71 20.05 5.40 -24.07
C GLN A 71 18.64 5.75 -23.57
N GLY A 72 17.63 4.95 -23.91
CA GLY A 72 16.26 5.12 -23.43
C GLY A 72 16.14 4.98 -21.92
N ILE A 73 16.82 4.01 -21.30
CA ILE A 73 16.85 3.88 -19.83
C ILE A 73 17.52 5.12 -19.20
N ARG A 74 18.68 5.52 -19.68
CA ARG A 74 19.39 6.70 -19.15
C ARG A 74 18.57 7.97 -19.32
N GLY A 75 18.00 8.19 -20.51
CA GLY A 75 17.15 9.34 -20.80
C GLY A 75 15.91 9.37 -19.92
N ALA A 76 15.25 8.21 -19.69
CA ALA A 76 14.11 8.11 -18.82
C ALA A 76 14.45 8.49 -17.35
N PHE A 77 15.57 8.02 -16.81
CA PHE A 77 16.02 8.41 -15.46
C PHE A 77 16.29 9.91 -15.35
N TRP A 78 17.00 10.51 -16.31
CA TRP A 78 17.26 11.95 -16.31
C TRP A 78 15.98 12.77 -16.45
N ALA A 79 15.08 12.39 -17.36
CA ALA A 79 13.82 13.09 -17.56
C ALA A 79 12.91 12.99 -16.32
N LEU A 80 12.86 11.81 -15.68
CA LEU A 80 12.11 11.64 -14.44
C LEU A 80 12.70 12.48 -13.30
N GLY A 81 14.01 12.50 -13.14
CA GLY A 81 14.67 13.35 -12.15
C GLY A 81 14.41 14.84 -12.39
N ALA A 82 14.53 15.29 -13.63
CA ALA A 82 14.27 16.67 -14.05
C ALA A 82 12.80 17.08 -13.87
N LEU A 83 11.85 16.14 -13.99
CA LEU A 83 10.43 16.39 -13.76
C LEU A 83 10.09 16.35 -12.27
N THR A 84 10.58 15.33 -11.56
CA THR A 84 10.20 15.09 -10.15
C THR A 84 10.72 16.18 -9.23
N LEU A 85 11.95 16.66 -9.43
CA LEU A 85 12.57 17.66 -8.57
C LEU A 85 11.76 18.97 -8.52
N PRO A 86 11.44 19.66 -9.64
CA PRO A 86 10.66 20.90 -9.57
C PRO A 86 9.22 20.68 -9.08
N VAL A 87 8.60 19.53 -9.41
CA VAL A 87 7.25 19.20 -8.91
C VAL A 87 7.26 19.01 -7.39
N CYS A 88 8.25 18.31 -6.84
CA CYS A 88 8.39 18.14 -5.39
C CYS A 88 8.69 19.48 -4.68
N LEU A 89 9.56 20.33 -5.25
CA LEU A 89 9.86 21.65 -4.70
C LEU A 89 8.63 22.58 -4.72
N ALA A 90 7.92 22.63 -5.84
CA ALA A 90 6.67 23.41 -5.95
C ALA A 90 5.59 22.88 -4.98
N GLY A 91 5.44 21.56 -4.90
CA GLY A 91 4.49 20.92 -3.98
C GLY A 91 4.82 21.22 -2.52
N SER A 92 6.10 21.18 -2.14
CA SER A 92 6.53 21.49 -0.76
C SER A 92 6.30 22.95 -0.37
N ALA A 93 6.41 23.88 -1.32
CA ALA A 93 6.15 25.29 -1.10
C ALA A 93 4.66 25.62 -0.82
N VAL A 94 3.76 24.79 -1.39
CA VAL A 94 2.30 24.96 -1.20
C VAL A 94 1.78 24.17 0.00
N LEU A 95 2.52 23.14 0.45
CA LEU A 95 2.08 22.27 1.53
C LEU A 95 2.19 22.99 2.88
N SER A 96 1.06 23.37 3.45
CA SER A 96 0.96 24.02 4.75
C SER A 96 -0.15 23.42 5.59
N ASP A 97 0.05 23.38 6.91
CA ASP A 97 -1.00 22.96 7.84
C ASP A 97 -2.14 24.01 7.87
N PRO A 98 -3.40 23.60 8.05
CA PRO A 98 -4.51 24.52 8.17
C PRO A 98 -4.34 25.42 9.42
N PRO A 99 -4.82 26.69 9.38
CA PRO A 99 -4.81 27.58 10.54
C PRO A 99 -5.52 26.90 11.72
N GLN A 100 -4.95 27.03 12.94
CA GLN A 100 -5.44 26.33 14.14
C GLN A 100 -6.94 26.55 14.43
N LYS A 101 -7.52 27.69 14.03
CA LYS A 101 -8.96 27.98 14.17
C LYS A 101 -9.88 27.08 13.32
N LYS A 102 -9.36 26.39 12.29
CA LYS A 102 -10.10 25.46 11.43
C LYS A 102 -9.89 23.98 11.77
N GLN A 103 -9.06 23.69 12.76
CA GLN A 103 -8.97 22.33 13.29
C GLN A 103 -10.25 22.07 14.09
N GLN A 104 -11.29 21.59 13.41
CA GLN A 104 -12.47 21.08 14.10
C GLN A 104 -12.01 19.98 15.06
N PRO A 105 -12.47 19.98 16.32
CA PRO A 105 -12.17 18.88 17.22
C PRO A 105 -12.59 17.59 16.53
N SER A 106 -11.63 16.76 16.24
CA SER A 106 -11.87 15.41 15.76
C SER A 106 -12.83 14.78 16.75
N GLY A 107 -13.94 14.20 16.29
CA GLY A 107 -15.12 13.83 17.07
C GLY A 107 -14.84 13.33 18.50
N LYS A 108 -15.78 13.46 19.36
CA LYS A 108 -15.80 13.40 20.83
C LYS A 108 -14.91 12.38 21.58
N ASN A 109 -14.11 11.53 20.89
CA ASN A 109 -13.34 10.43 21.50
C ASN A 109 -11.94 10.18 20.89
N THR A 110 -11.33 11.10 20.17
CA THR A 110 -9.97 10.87 19.67
C THR A 110 -8.95 11.12 20.79
N LEU A 111 -8.22 10.06 21.13
CA LEU A 111 -7.03 10.15 21.98
C LEU A 111 -5.89 10.71 21.13
N ASP A 112 -5.31 11.83 21.55
CA ASP A 112 -4.11 12.37 20.91
C ASP A 112 -2.87 11.69 21.50
N LEU A 113 -2.57 10.50 20.98
CA LEU A 113 -1.44 9.70 21.47
C LEU A 113 -0.13 10.11 20.79
N SER A 114 0.88 10.36 21.61
CA SER A 114 2.25 10.45 21.12
C SER A 114 2.74 9.11 20.58
N PRO A 115 3.76 9.07 19.70
CA PRO A 115 4.28 7.81 19.16
C PRO A 115 4.69 6.80 20.22
N GLY A 116 5.32 7.26 21.31
CA GLY A 116 5.72 6.39 22.42
C GLY A 116 4.54 5.81 23.21
N GLN A 117 3.44 6.54 23.33
CA GLN A 117 2.20 6.06 23.93
C GLN A 117 1.51 5.06 23.00
N MET A 118 1.42 5.37 21.70
CA MET A 118 0.85 4.50 20.69
C MET A 118 1.52 3.12 20.67
N LEU A 119 2.84 3.06 20.66
CA LEU A 119 3.62 1.81 20.64
C LEU A 119 3.33 0.88 21.83
N ARG A 120 2.84 1.44 22.95
CA ARG A 120 2.44 0.66 24.14
C ARG A 120 1.03 0.11 24.05
N THR A 121 0.24 0.50 23.05
CA THR A 121 -1.16 0.05 22.89
C THR A 121 -1.23 -1.29 22.15
N LYS A 122 -2.19 -2.14 22.55
CA LYS A 122 -2.50 -3.38 21.82
C LYS A 122 -2.99 -3.07 20.39
N GLN A 123 -3.68 -1.96 20.21
CA GLN A 123 -4.23 -1.50 18.93
C GLN A 123 -3.12 -1.26 17.90
N TYR A 124 -1.99 -0.70 18.31
CA TYR A 124 -0.85 -0.54 17.42
C TYR A 124 -0.36 -1.88 16.86
N TRP A 125 -0.14 -2.86 17.74
CA TRP A 125 0.37 -4.17 17.34
C TRP A 125 -0.62 -4.95 16.48
N LEU A 126 -1.92 -4.83 16.75
CA LEU A 126 -2.96 -5.42 15.92
C LEU A 126 -3.00 -4.78 14.53
N CYS A 127 -2.94 -3.45 14.44
CA CYS A 127 -2.91 -2.75 13.15
C CYS A 127 -1.62 -3.04 12.37
N ALA A 128 -0.45 -2.95 13.01
CA ALA A 128 0.83 -3.26 12.37
C ALA A 128 0.90 -4.72 11.90
N GLY A 129 0.36 -5.65 12.70
CA GLY A 129 0.20 -7.06 12.33
C GLY A 129 -0.74 -7.25 11.14
N ALA A 130 -1.89 -6.60 11.14
CA ALA A 130 -2.84 -6.67 10.02
C ALA A 130 -2.19 -6.18 8.72
N VAL A 131 -1.47 -5.06 8.76
CA VAL A 131 -0.73 -4.53 7.60
C VAL A 131 0.37 -5.49 7.15
N CYS A 132 1.12 -6.07 8.07
CA CYS A 132 2.10 -7.11 7.77
C CYS A 132 1.44 -8.29 7.04
N PHE A 133 0.34 -8.80 7.56
CA PHE A 133 -0.39 -9.94 7.03
C PHE A 133 -1.17 -9.65 5.73
N SER A 134 -1.35 -8.41 5.33
CA SER A 134 -1.92 -8.06 4.02
C SER A 134 -0.96 -8.29 2.85
N THR A 135 0.36 -8.33 3.11
CA THR A 135 1.40 -8.32 2.07
C THR A 135 1.52 -9.61 1.26
N PRO A 136 1.38 -10.84 1.82
CA PRO A 136 1.68 -12.07 1.09
C PRO A 136 0.77 -12.29 -0.11
N ALA A 137 -0.49 -11.87 -0.04
CA ALA A 137 -1.47 -12.04 -1.12
C ALA A 137 -1.03 -11.46 -2.47
N VAL A 138 -0.19 -10.44 -2.47
CA VAL A 138 0.32 -9.80 -3.70
C VAL A 138 1.81 -9.96 -3.84
N LEU A 139 2.61 -9.72 -2.80
CA LEU A 139 4.07 -9.66 -2.93
C LEU A 139 4.71 -11.02 -3.24
N LEU A 140 4.07 -12.13 -2.88
CA LEU A 140 4.54 -13.47 -3.23
C LEU A 140 4.31 -13.82 -4.72
N PHE A 141 3.33 -13.20 -5.36
CA PHE A 141 2.94 -13.51 -6.74
C PHE A 141 3.39 -12.45 -7.74
N SER A 142 3.48 -11.19 -7.36
CA SER A 142 3.85 -10.08 -8.23
C SER A 142 5.13 -10.33 -9.07
N PRO A 143 6.22 -10.88 -8.51
CA PRO A 143 7.44 -11.14 -9.30
C PRO A 143 7.30 -12.29 -10.31
N ILE A 144 6.33 -13.17 -10.13
CA ILE A 144 6.17 -14.40 -10.90
C ILE A 144 4.85 -14.46 -11.68
N ILE A 145 3.99 -13.43 -11.57
CA ILE A 145 2.62 -13.50 -12.11
C ILE A 145 2.57 -13.76 -13.61
N LEU A 146 3.50 -13.19 -14.37
CA LEU A 146 3.60 -13.43 -15.80
C LEU A 146 3.89 -14.91 -16.11
N LYS A 147 4.91 -15.46 -15.45
CA LYS A 147 5.31 -16.85 -15.58
C LYS A 147 4.18 -17.79 -15.13
N LEU A 148 3.57 -17.50 -13.98
CA LEU A 148 2.45 -18.28 -13.44
C LEU A 148 1.24 -18.26 -14.37
N GLY A 149 0.94 -17.12 -15.01
CA GLY A 149 -0.14 -17.01 -15.99
C GLY A 149 0.11 -17.91 -17.20
N MET A 150 1.32 -17.93 -17.74
CA MET A 150 1.70 -18.81 -18.86
C MET A 150 1.65 -20.29 -18.47
N GLU A 151 2.17 -20.67 -17.30
CA GLU A 151 2.09 -22.03 -16.76
C GLU A 151 0.64 -22.51 -16.56
N ARG A 152 -0.30 -21.57 -16.38
CA ARG A 152 -1.74 -21.86 -16.18
C ARG A 152 -2.59 -21.68 -17.43
N GLY A 153 -1.98 -21.68 -18.62
CA GLY A 153 -2.67 -21.74 -19.90
C GLY A 153 -2.97 -20.40 -20.56
N LEU A 154 -2.31 -19.32 -20.15
CA LEU A 154 -2.34 -18.04 -20.85
C LEU A 154 -1.16 -17.96 -21.84
N ASP A 155 -1.38 -17.36 -23.01
CA ASP A 155 -0.30 -16.91 -23.87
C ASP A 155 0.38 -15.66 -23.24
N GLU A 156 1.57 -15.30 -23.73
CA GLU A 156 2.35 -14.20 -23.17
C GLU A 156 1.57 -12.87 -23.15
N THR A 157 0.82 -12.60 -24.23
CA THR A 157 0.01 -11.38 -24.34
C THR A 157 -1.12 -11.36 -23.33
N ALA A 158 -1.83 -12.47 -23.14
CA ALA A 158 -2.88 -12.58 -22.13
C ALA A 158 -2.31 -12.53 -20.70
N ALA A 159 -1.16 -13.14 -20.45
CA ALA A 159 -0.50 -13.06 -19.14
C ALA A 159 -0.09 -11.64 -18.76
N LEU A 160 0.28 -10.78 -19.72
CA LEU A 160 0.56 -9.36 -19.49
C LEU A 160 -0.65 -8.59 -18.92
N TRP A 161 -1.88 -9.01 -19.26
CA TRP A 161 -3.08 -8.41 -18.70
C TRP A 161 -3.19 -8.58 -17.17
N SER A 162 -2.54 -9.59 -16.59
CA SER A 162 -2.46 -9.72 -15.12
C SER A 162 -1.78 -8.50 -14.49
N ILE A 163 -0.72 -7.98 -15.11
CA ILE A 163 0.00 -6.80 -14.63
C ILE A 163 -0.86 -5.54 -14.84
N VAL A 164 -1.47 -5.41 -16.04
CA VAL A 164 -2.27 -4.22 -16.39
C VAL A 164 -3.51 -4.13 -15.51
N LEU A 165 -4.32 -5.20 -15.45
CA LEU A 165 -5.54 -5.21 -14.63
C LEU A 165 -5.22 -5.23 -13.13
N GLY A 166 -4.10 -5.83 -12.73
CA GLY A 166 -3.58 -5.70 -11.37
C GLY A 166 -3.29 -4.24 -10.99
N SER A 167 -2.69 -3.47 -11.89
CA SER A 167 -2.43 -2.03 -11.66
C SER A 167 -3.72 -1.22 -11.59
N VAL A 168 -4.69 -1.51 -12.47
CA VAL A 168 -6.02 -0.89 -12.43
C VAL A 168 -6.75 -1.23 -11.12
N GLY A 169 -6.73 -2.51 -10.72
CA GLY A 169 -7.28 -2.95 -9.44
C GLY A 169 -6.63 -2.23 -8.25
N SER A 170 -5.30 -2.09 -8.26
CA SER A 170 -4.56 -1.35 -7.26
C SER A 170 -4.98 0.12 -7.17
N ALA A 171 -5.11 0.80 -8.30
CA ALA A 171 -5.54 2.21 -8.34
C ALA A 171 -6.99 2.37 -7.85
N ALA A 172 -7.89 1.51 -8.32
CA ALA A 172 -9.29 1.51 -7.90
C ALA A 172 -9.44 1.23 -6.40
N GLY A 173 -8.74 0.23 -5.86
CA GLY A 173 -8.76 -0.09 -4.43
C GLY A 173 -8.29 1.08 -3.56
N ARG A 174 -7.20 1.73 -3.95
CA ARG A 174 -6.65 2.90 -3.24
C ARG A 174 -7.57 4.12 -3.29
N MET A 175 -8.30 4.31 -4.36
CA MET A 175 -9.20 5.45 -4.52
C MET A 175 -10.55 5.21 -3.84
N LEU A 176 -11.18 4.07 -4.13
CA LEU A 176 -12.58 3.83 -3.76
C LEU A 176 -12.77 3.42 -2.31
N MET A 177 -11.90 2.52 -1.80
CA MET A 177 -12.14 1.91 -0.50
C MET A 177 -11.92 2.86 0.70
N PRO A 178 -10.94 3.77 0.71
CA PRO A 178 -10.88 4.79 1.76
C PRO A 178 -12.11 5.70 1.78
N MET A 179 -12.63 6.09 0.60
CA MET A 179 -13.86 6.89 0.51
C MET A 179 -15.07 6.12 1.04
N LEU A 180 -15.22 4.86 0.63
CA LEU A 180 -16.29 3.99 1.10
C LEU A 180 -16.20 3.76 2.61
N SER A 181 -14.98 3.64 3.16
CA SER A 181 -14.74 3.45 4.58
C SER A 181 -15.16 4.67 5.44
N ASP A 182 -15.31 5.86 4.86
CA ASP A 182 -15.90 7.01 5.55
C ASP A 182 -17.38 6.81 5.89
N HIS A 183 -18.08 5.97 5.11
CA HIS A 183 -19.51 5.70 5.26
C HIS A 183 -19.80 4.43 6.06
N ILE A 184 -19.13 3.33 5.75
CA ILE A 184 -19.38 2.02 6.38
C ILE A 184 -18.49 1.74 7.61
N GLY A 185 -17.51 2.61 7.86
CA GLY A 185 -16.53 2.49 8.94
C GLY A 185 -15.27 1.71 8.56
N ARG A 186 -14.11 2.12 9.12
CA ARG A 186 -12.78 1.58 8.78
C ARG A 186 -12.68 0.09 9.06
N ARG A 187 -13.08 -0.31 10.27
CA ARG A 187 -13.01 -1.71 10.72
C ARG A 187 -13.84 -2.64 9.83
N ALA A 188 -15.06 -2.25 9.48
CA ALA A 188 -15.94 -3.06 8.62
C ALA A 188 -15.36 -3.19 7.21
N THR A 189 -14.81 -2.10 6.68
CA THR A 189 -14.11 -2.08 5.38
C THR A 189 -12.92 -3.04 5.37
N ASP A 190 -12.05 -2.97 6.38
CA ASP A 190 -10.85 -3.80 6.44
C ASP A 190 -11.21 -5.28 6.65
N LEU A 191 -12.22 -5.61 7.46
CA LEU A 191 -12.73 -6.98 7.59
C LEU A 191 -13.25 -7.52 6.26
N GLY A 192 -14.04 -6.72 5.52
CA GLY A 192 -14.52 -7.11 4.20
C GLY A 192 -13.39 -7.34 3.20
N LEU A 193 -12.38 -6.49 3.22
CA LEU A 193 -11.19 -6.61 2.35
C LEU A 193 -10.36 -7.86 2.68
N PHE A 194 -10.14 -8.18 3.96
CA PHE A 194 -9.44 -9.40 4.34
C PHE A 194 -10.25 -10.66 4.01
N ALA A 195 -11.56 -10.65 4.23
CA ALA A 195 -12.43 -11.76 3.83
C ALA A 195 -12.41 -11.98 2.32
N ALA A 196 -12.50 -10.90 1.52
CA ALA A 196 -12.39 -10.97 0.07
C ALA A 196 -10.99 -11.46 -0.36
N SER A 197 -9.92 -10.98 0.28
CA SER A 197 -8.55 -11.42 0.02
C SER A 197 -8.36 -12.91 0.30
N LEU A 198 -8.96 -13.43 1.38
CA LEU A 198 -8.94 -14.86 1.71
C LEU A 198 -9.65 -15.69 0.63
N GLY A 199 -10.88 -15.32 0.27
CA GLY A 199 -11.64 -16.00 -0.78
C GLY A 199 -10.96 -15.95 -2.15
N LEU A 200 -10.42 -14.77 -2.52
CA LEU A 200 -9.66 -14.61 -3.76
C LEU A 200 -8.35 -15.39 -3.76
N SER A 201 -7.64 -15.49 -2.62
CA SER A 201 -6.43 -16.31 -2.51
C SER A 201 -6.73 -17.79 -2.70
N ALA A 202 -7.84 -18.29 -2.14
CA ALA A 202 -8.31 -19.65 -2.35
C ALA A 202 -8.73 -19.90 -3.82
N ALA A 203 -9.48 -18.98 -4.41
CA ALA A 203 -9.86 -19.05 -5.83
C ALA A 203 -8.63 -18.98 -6.76
N PHE A 204 -7.65 -18.12 -6.44
CA PHE A 204 -6.42 -17.97 -7.20
C PHE A 204 -5.56 -19.23 -7.20
N TRP A 205 -5.61 -20.04 -6.15
CA TRP A 205 -4.91 -21.33 -6.11
C TRP A 205 -5.40 -22.27 -7.21
N ALA A 206 -6.72 -22.36 -7.41
CA ALA A 206 -7.34 -23.20 -8.43
C ALA A 206 -7.46 -22.52 -9.81
N ALA A 207 -7.20 -21.21 -9.89
CA ALA A 207 -7.43 -20.41 -11.10
C ALA A 207 -6.58 -20.88 -12.29
N ARG A 208 -7.18 -20.96 -13.48
CA ARG A 208 -6.53 -21.24 -14.76
C ARG A 208 -7.04 -20.26 -15.83
N GLY A 209 -6.24 -20.07 -16.89
CA GLY A 209 -6.57 -19.13 -17.95
C GLY A 209 -6.89 -17.74 -17.42
N TRP A 210 -7.91 -17.08 -17.95
CA TRP A 210 -8.30 -15.72 -17.59
C TRP A 210 -8.71 -15.52 -16.12
N TRP A 211 -9.10 -16.60 -15.41
CA TRP A 211 -9.35 -16.49 -13.98
C TRP A 211 -8.12 -16.12 -13.16
N VAL A 212 -6.91 -16.43 -13.64
CA VAL A 212 -5.65 -15.97 -13.03
C VAL A 212 -5.60 -14.45 -13.02
N VAL A 213 -5.96 -13.82 -14.14
CA VAL A 213 -5.96 -12.35 -14.30
C VAL A 213 -6.98 -11.71 -13.37
N VAL A 214 -8.21 -12.23 -13.35
CA VAL A 214 -9.31 -11.69 -12.55
C VAL A 214 -9.01 -11.80 -11.04
N CYS A 215 -8.59 -12.98 -10.59
CA CYS A 215 -8.26 -13.18 -9.17
C CYS A 215 -7.07 -12.32 -8.75
N TYR A 216 -6.03 -12.21 -9.56
CA TYR A 216 -4.87 -11.38 -9.24
C TYR A 216 -5.24 -9.90 -9.20
N ALA A 217 -6.06 -9.40 -10.12
CA ALA A 217 -6.57 -8.04 -10.09
C ALA A 217 -7.39 -7.76 -8.81
N GLY A 218 -8.21 -8.71 -8.39
CA GLY A 218 -8.94 -8.63 -7.12
C GLY A 218 -8.02 -8.63 -5.90
N LEU A 219 -6.96 -9.46 -5.88
CA LEU A 219 -5.97 -9.48 -4.80
C LEU A 219 -5.20 -8.15 -4.72
N THR A 220 -4.79 -7.59 -5.85
CA THR A 220 -4.12 -6.28 -5.88
C THR A 220 -5.05 -5.15 -5.45
N PHE A 221 -6.35 -5.22 -5.79
CA PHE A 221 -7.37 -4.32 -5.28
C PHE A 221 -7.44 -4.37 -3.74
N CYS A 222 -7.62 -5.56 -3.15
CA CYS A 222 -7.73 -5.72 -1.69
C CYS A 222 -6.47 -5.25 -0.96
N TYR A 223 -5.29 -5.66 -1.40
CA TYR A 223 -4.01 -5.24 -0.82
C TYR A 223 -3.83 -3.72 -0.82
N SER A 224 -4.07 -3.11 -1.97
CA SER A 224 -3.88 -1.67 -2.14
C SER A 224 -4.92 -0.85 -1.38
N ALA A 225 -6.14 -1.36 -1.26
CA ALA A 225 -7.21 -0.77 -0.47
C ALA A 225 -6.87 -0.76 1.02
N LEU A 226 -6.42 -1.90 1.57
CA LEU A 226 -5.98 -2.01 2.97
C LEU A 226 -4.88 -1.00 3.28
N ALA A 227 -3.86 -0.90 2.42
CA ALA A 227 -2.78 0.06 2.58
C ALA A 227 -3.26 1.53 2.52
N ALA A 228 -4.30 1.83 1.73
CA ALA A 228 -4.83 3.18 1.57
C ALA A 228 -5.82 3.58 2.68
N VAL A 229 -6.51 2.64 3.32
CA VAL A 229 -7.37 2.90 4.48
C VAL A 229 -6.55 3.16 5.75
N LEU A 230 -5.35 2.58 5.85
CA LEU A 230 -4.50 2.62 7.03
C LEU A 230 -4.19 4.02 7.57
N PRO A 231 -3.86 5.05 6.76
CA PRO A 231 -3.62 6.40 7.30
C PRO A 231 -4.84 6.99 8.01
N ALA A 232 -6.04 6.76 7.47
CA ALA A 232 -7.28 7.21 8.07
C ALA A 232 -7.62 6.42 9.34
N LEU A 233 -7.43 5.10 9.33
CA LEU A 233 -7.56 4.25 10.51
C LEU A 233 -6.60 4.67 11.62
N SER A 234 -5.34 4.97 11.27
CA SER A 234 -4.33 5.46 12.22
C SER A 234 -4.78 6.74 12.92
N THR A 235 -5.29 7.72 12.18
CA THR A 235 -5.76 8.97 12.76
C THR A 235 -7.06 8.85 13.54
N ASP A 236 -7.91 7.90 13.19
CA ASP A 236 -9.13 7.62 13.95
C ASP A 236 -8.84 6.93 15.30
N LEU A 237 -7.78 6.12 15.38
CA LEU A 237 -7.37 5.42 16.59
C LEU A 237 -6.45 6.25 17.50
N PHE A 238 -5.52 7.00 16.94
CA PHE A 238 -4.40 7.59 17.67
C PHE A 238 -4.38 9.12 17.65
N GLY A 239 -5.26 9.77 16.87
CA GLY A 239 -5.38 11.22 16.78
C GLY A 239 -4.59 11.86 15.65
N LEU A 240 -4.88 13.15 15.41
CA LEU A 240 -4.32 13.94 14.31
C LEU A 240 -2.96 14.59 14.61
N PRO A 241 -2.64 15.03 15.85
CA PRO A 241 -1.44 15.83 16.13
C PRO A 241 -0.13 15.14 15.70
N HIS A 242 -0.04 13.83 15.89
CA HIS A 242 1.12 13.02 15.54
C HIS A 242 0.88 12.08 14.34
N ALA A 243 -0.13 12.37 13.51
CA ALA A 243 -0.63 11.46 12.47
C ALA A 243 0.46 10.95 11.52
N GLY A 244 1.36 11.82 11.05
CA GLY A 244 2.43 11.43 10.12
C GLY A 244 3.41 10.43 10.73
N VAL A 245 3.86 10.67 11.95
CA VAL A 245 4.81 9.79 12.65
C VAL A 245 4.13 8.48 13.05
N ASN A 246 2.92 8.54 13.60
CA ASN A 246 2.14 7.38 13.99
C ASN A 246 1.86 6.46 12.79
N TYR A 247 1.49 7.04 11.66
CA TYR A 247 1.31 6.28 10.42
C TYR A 247 2.63 5.66 9.93
N GLY A 248 3.75 6.39 10.02
CA GLY A 248 5.07 5.86 9.66
C GLY A 248 5.43 4.61 10.46
N PHE A 249 5.19 4.59 11.77
CA PHE A 249 5.38 3.41 12.60
C PHE A 249 4.46 2.24 12.21
N LEU A 250 3.19 2.50 11.88
CA LEU A 250 2.28 1.45 11.42
C LEU A 250 2.70 0.86 10.07
N ALA A 251 3.21 1.70 9.17
CA ALA A 251 3.71 1.27 7.86
C ALA A 251 4.94 0.35 7.95
N LEU A 252 5.66 0.33 9.09
CA LEU A 252 6.72 -0.67 9.33
C LEU A 252 6.19 -2.10 9.25
N GLY A 253 4.93 -2.34 9.64
CA GLY A 253 4.29 -3.64 9.47
C GLY A 253 4.34 -4.13 8.02
N GLN A 254 4.09 -3.24 7.05
CA GLN A 254 4.19 -3.56 5.62
C GLN A 254 5.63 -3.90 5.21
N SER A 255 6.61 -3.15 5.72
CA SER A 255 8.04 -3.41 5.45
C SER A 255 8.47 -4.76 6.00
N VAL A 256 8.07 -5.09 7.23
CA VAL A 256 8.32 -6.41 7.84
C VAL A 256 7.70 -7.52 7.00
N GLY A 257 6.42 -7.37 6.62
CA GLY A 257 5.72 -8.38 5.81
C GLY A 257 6.35 -8.57 4.42
N SER A 258 6.79 -7.48 3.78
CA SER A 258 7.43 -7.53 2.46
C SER A 258 8.77 -8.26 2.44
N LEU A 259 9.46 -8.34 3.57
CA LEU A 259 10.71 -9.09 3.74
C LEU A 259 10.44 -10.50 4.27
N ALA A 260 9.62 -10.62 5.29
CA ALA A 260 9.40 -11.88 6.00
C ALA A 260 8.71 -12.94 5.15
N PHE A 261 7.65 -12.57 4.39
CA PHE A 261 6.89 -13.57 3.65
C PHE A 261 7.62 -14.15 2.44
N PRO A 262 8.32 -13.37 1.57
CA PRO A 262 9.16 -13.95 0.53
C PRO A 262 10.29 -14.82 1.09
N PHE A 263 10.88 -14.41 2.22
CA PHE A 263 11.91 -15.21 2.91
C PHE A 263 11.32 -16.53 3.42
N ALA A 264 10.17 -16.48 4.11
CA ALA A 264 9.48 -17.68 4.59
C ALA A 264 9.05 -18.61 3.45
N ALA A 265 8.54 -18.06 2.33
CA ALA A 265 8.16 -18.84 1.16
C ALA A 265 9.36 -19.59 0.55
N ASN A 266 10.53 -18.95 0.51
CA ASN A 266 11.75 -19.59 0.01
C ASN A 266 12.31 -20.63 1.00
N LEU A 267 12.24 -20.36 2.31
CA LEU A 267 12.73 -21.27 3.36
C LEU A 267 11.88 -22.55 3.45
N LEU A 268 10.56 -22.39 3.39
CA LEU A 268 9.63 -23.52 3.48
C LEU A 268 9.63 -24.39 2.24
N ALA A 269 10.04 -23.88 1.08
CA ALA A 269 10.16 -24.58 -0.22
C ALA A 269 8.97 -25.52 -0.55
N LEU A 270 7.80 -25.28 0.05
CA LEU A 270 6.60 -26.09 -0.18
C LEU A 270 6.04 -25.79 -1.57
N GLU A 271 5.62 -26.82 -2.29
CA GLU A 271 5.07 -26.73 -3.65
C GLU A 271 3.93 -25.69 -3.76
N ASN A 272 3.06 -25.63 -2.74
CA ASN A 272 1.96 -24.67 -2.64
C ASN A 272 2.18 -23.61 -1.52
N GLY A 273 3.39 -23.46 -0.99
CA GLY A 273 3.68 -22.63 0.18
C GLY A 273 3.27 -21.17 0.02
N ARG A 274 3.40 -20.61 -1.19
CA ARG A 274 2.98 -19.22 -1.48
C ARG A 274 1.47 -19.03 -1.32
N HIS A 275 0.65 -19.98 -1.80
CA HIS A 275 -0.81 -19.91 -1.67
C HIS A 275 -1.24 -20.06 -0.21
N LEU A 276 -0.65 -21.02 0.51
CA LEU A 276 -0.92 -21.23 1.93
C LEU A 276 -0.54 -19.99 2.76
N LEU A 277 0.62 -19.38 2.50
CA LEU A 277 1.04 -18.15 3.19
C LEU A 277 0.12 -16.97 2.88
N ALA A 278 -0.37 -16.84 1.64
CA ALA A 278 -1.32 -15.80 1.27
C ALA A 278 -2.66 -15.96 2.01
N MET A 279 -3.19 -17.19 2.05
CA MET A 279 -4.42 -17.49 2.78
C MET A 279 -4.26 -17.33 4.29
N ALA A 280 -3.18 -17.85 4.87
CA ALA A 280 -2.86 -17.71 6.28
C ALA A 280 -2.68 -16.23 6.68
N GLY A 281 -2.00 -15.44 5.85
CA GLY A 281 -1.87 -14.00 6.03
C GLY A 281 -3.24 -13.29 6.02
N ALA A 282 -4.09 -13.58 5.04
CA ALA A 282 -5.43 -12.99 4.98
C ALA A 282 -6.28 -13.36 6.20
N ALA A 283 -6.24 -14.62 6.64
CA ALA A 283 -6.94 -15.08 7.84
C ALA A 283 -6.41 -14.43 9.13
N ALA A 284 -5.08 -14.33 9.27
CA ALA A 284 -4.44 -13.68 10.43
C ALA A 284 -4.72 -12.16 10.45
N GLY A 285 -4.70 -11.50 9.30
CA GLY A 285 -5.07 -10.09 9.17
C GLY A 285 -6.54 -9.85 9.53
N PHE A 286 -7.44 -10.72 9.06
CA PHE A 286 -8.85 -10.69 9.45
C PHE A 286 -9.02 -10.81 10.98
N ALA A 287 -8.36 -11.79 11.61
CA ALA A 287 -8.40 -11.99 13.05
C ALA A 287 -7.85 -10.77 13.82
N ALA A 288 -6.76 -10.16 13.33
CA ALA A 288 -6.18 -8.96 13.94
C ALA A 288 -7.16 -7.76 13.90
N ILE A 289 -7.83 -7.52 12.76
CA ILE A 289 -8.85 -6.46 12.65
C ILE A 289 -10.13 -6.81 13.42
N TRP A 290 -10.50 -8.09 13.49
CA TRP A 290 -11.63 -8.53 14.31
C TRP A 290 -11.40 -8.22 15.79
N ALA A 291 -10.19 -8.46 16.30
CA ALA A 291 -9.79 -8.17 17.68
C ALA A 291 -9.55 -6.67 17.95
N LEU A 292 -9.62 -5.82 16.92
CA LEU A 292 -9.38 -4.39 17.06
C LEU A 292 -10.60 -3.70 17.68
N HIS A 293 -10.41 -3.15 18.87
CA HIS A 293 -11.39 -2.31 19.56
C HIS A 293 -10.84 -0.88 19.68
N PRO A 294 -11.73 0.15 19.78
CA PRO A 294 -11.29 1.52 20.05
C PRO A 294 -10.39 1.60 21.29
N VAL A 295 -9.41 2.47 21.26
CA VAL A 295 -8.56 2.72 22.43
C VAL A 295 -9.41 3.35 23.52
N GLN A 296 -9.56 2.68 24.67
CA GLN A 296 -10.23 3.27 25.84
C GLN A 296 -9.28 4.24 26.55
N LYS A 297 -9.78 5.41 26.95
CA LYS A 297 -9.07 6.28 27.89
C LYS A 297 -8.89 5.51 29.19
N ASP A 298 -7.65 5.30 29.61
CA ASP A 298 -7.37 4.85 30.96
C ASP A 298 -7.91 5.95 31.92
N PRO A 299 -8.76 5.62 32.87
CA PRO A 299 -9.34 6.59 33.79
C PRO A 299 -8.36 7.11 34.86
N ARG A 300 -7.04 6.93 34.68
CA ARG A 300 -6.03 7.42 35.63
C ARG A 300 -5.52 8.80 35.27
#